data_076eefdd43ac5b045efa6beb98999be4
#
_entry.id   076eefdd43ac5b045efa6beb98999be4
#
_cell.length_a   1.000
_cell.length_b   1.000
_cell.length_c   1.000
_cell.angle_alpha   90.00
_cell.angle_beta   90.00
_cell.angle_gamma   90.00
#
_symmetry.space_group_name_H-M   'P 1'
#
loop_
_entity.id
_entity.type
_entity.pdbx_description
1 polymer ?
#
loop_
_entity_poly.entity_id
_entity_poly.type
_entity_poly.pdbx_seq_one_letter_code
_entity_poly.pdbx_strand_id
1 'polypeptide(L)'
;MIHARSGPVDPEPDTSVRPPLVRELFLVAGLFLVYKLGRLAANGHVEEAFRNAGHVWDLERVLHLPDEAAVQGLLLHSHTLVQAANTYYATVHFPATLVFLVWLYVRRPRHYVWSRRVLAVLTGAALALHLLFPLAPPRMLPAADLVDTGRVYGPSVYGDTPADDSLANQFAAMPSLHFGWALAVAVGLVVATRSRWRPLWLLHPLVTLLVIVGTANHYWLDAVVVTALICVAYAVLRPPARTHRPRQSPAGQAAPPATAPALGAYASGTGTHASGTATYGAGTGTRVSGKGAYGAGERTTRAQLPGTRTTRARLPRIRTRRTPELPTRALRAYARSGARR
;
A
#
# COMPACT_ATOMS: atom_id res chain seq x y z
N MET A 1 -27.64 -12.53 38.92
CA MET A 1 -26.24 -12.09 38.76
C MET A 1 -25.99 -11.87 37.26
N ILE A 2 -26.03 -10.61 36.84
CA ILE A 2 -25.85 -10.22 35.42
C ILE A 2 -24.33 -10.04 35.20
N HIS A 3 -23.68 -11.00 34.52
CA HIS A 3 -22.31 -10.83 34.07
C HIS A 3 -22.28 -9.77 32.96
N ALA A 4 -21.85 -8.56 33.31
CA ALA A 4 -21.51 -7.54 32.36
C ALA A 4 -20.36 -8.08 31.46
N ARG A 5 -20.67 -8.38 30.19
CA ARG A 5 -19.66 -8.64 29.16
C ARG A 5 -18.87 -7.36 28.96
N SER A 6 -17.65 -7.31 29.48
CA SER A 6 -16.70 -6.27 29.12
C SER A 6 -16.50 -6.31 27.60
N GLY A 7 -16.95 -5.26 26.91
CA GLY A 7 -16.71 -5.08 25.50
C GLY A 7 -15.21 -5.11 25.18
N PRO A 8 -14.83 -5.27 23.88
CA PRO A 8 -13.44 -5.23 23.47
C PRO A 8 -12.85 -3.87 23.86
N VAL A 9 -11.90 -3.88 24.79
CA VAL A 9 -11.12 -2.69 25.15
C VAL A 9 -10.34 -2.27 23.91
N ASP A 10 -10.60 -1.07 23.40
CA ASP A 10 -9.82 -0.49 22.33
C ASP A 10 -8.33 -0.51 22.72
N PRO A 11 -7.46 -1.01 21.83
CA PRO A 11 -6.04 -1.08 22.15
C PRO A 11 -5.50 0.33 22.31
N GLU A 12 -4.87 0.58 23.47
CA GLU A 12 -4.19 1.83 23.79
C GLU A 12 -3.27 2.27 22.63
N PRO A 13 -3.23 3.56 22.28
CA PRO A 13 -2.40 4.06 21.19
C PRO A 13 -0.94 3.67 21.40
N ASP A 14 -0.29 3.20 20.34
CA ASP A 14 1.13 2.84 20.34
C ASP A 14 1.95 4.12 20.61
N THR A 15 2.51 4.22 21.81
CA THR A 15 3.30 5.38 22.28
C THR A 15 4.72 5.43 21.67
N SER A 16 5.04 4.53 20.72
CA SER A 16 6.34 4.57 20.05
C SER A 16 6.52 5.86 19.26
N VAL A 17 7.76 6.38 19.27
CA VAL A 17 8.13 7.59 18.55
C VAL A 17 7.92 7.40 17.05
N ARG A 18 7.14 8.28 16.44
CA ARG A 18 6.91 8.27 14.97
C ARG A 18 8.19 8.73 14.26
N PRO A 19 8.56 8.09 13.14
CA PRO A 19 9.64 8.61 12.32
C PRO A 19 9.33 10.04 11.83
N PRO A 20 10.33 10.92 11.69
CA PRO A 20 10.11 12.26 11.15
C PRO A 20 9.54 12.21 9.74
N LEU A 21 8.43 12.93 9.49
CA LEU A 21 7.73 12.92 8.18
C LEU A 21 8.64 13.29 7.01
N VAL A 22 9.51 14.30 7.20
CA VAL A 22 10.43 14.75 6.15
C VAL A 22 11.37 13.61 5.71
N ARG A 23 11.92 12.88 6.68
CA ARG A 23 12.76 11.70 6.39
C ARG A 23 11.99 10.62 5.62
N GLU A 24 10.74 10.37 6.01
CA GLU A 24 9.89 9.38 5.35
C GLU A 24 9.55 9.78 3.90
N LEU A 25 9.25 11.06 3.66
CA LEU A 25 9.00 11.57 2.31
C LEU A 25 10.21 11.42 1.40
N PHE A 26 11.42 11.77 1.88
CA PHE A 26 12.65 11.57 1.11
C PHE A 26 12.94 10.09 0.84
N LEU A 27 12.67 9.22 1.81
CA LEU A 27 12.85 7.78 1.64
C LEU A 27 11.89 7.21 0.58
N VAL A 28 10.61 7.57 0.65
CA VAL A 28 9.60 7.12 -0.33
C VAL A 28 9.92 7.68 -1.72
N ALA A 29 10.26 8.97 -1.82
CA ALA A 29 10.65 9.60 -3.08
C ALA A 29 11.91 8.94 -3.68
N GLY A 30 12.92 8.66 -2.86
CA GLY A 30 14.13 7.96 -3.27
C GLY A 30 13.86 6.55 -3.78
N LEU A 31 13.06 5.77 -3.05
CA LEU A 31 12.66 4.43 -3.47
C LEU A 31 11.86 4.46 -4.78
N PHE A 32 10.96 5.42 -4.93
CA PHE A 32 10.20 5.62 -6.16
C PHE A 32 11.12 5.97 -7.34
N LEU A 33 12.10 6.85 -7.12
CA LEU A 33 13.08 7.22 -8.15
C LEU A 33 13.92 6.01 -8.57
N VAL A 34 14.45 5.24 -7.60
CA VAL A 34 15.22 4.00 -7.88
C VAL A 34 14.35 3.01 -8.67
N TYR A 35 13.10 2.81 -8.26
CA TYR A 35 12.17 1.96 -8.98
C TYR A 35 11.95 2.45 -10.42
N LYS A 36 11.72 3.75 -10.62
CA LYS A 36 11.51 4.33 -11.96
C LYS A 36 12.74 4.19 -12.85
N LEU A 37 13.94 4.49 -12.32
CA LEU A 37 15.19 4.34 -13.07
C LEU A 37 15.47 2.86 -13.43
N GLY A 38 15.23 1.93 -12.51
CA GLY A 38 15.38 0.51 -12.77
C GLY A 38 14.42 0.01 -13.86
N ARG A 39 13.18 0.49 -13.88
CA ARG A 39 12.24 0.18 -14.97
C ARG A 39 12.69 0.70 -16.33
N LEU A 40 13.30 1.88 -16.38
CA LEU A 40 13.86 2.41 -17.63
C LEU A 40 15.04 1.54 -18.12
N ALA A 41 15.86 1.02 -17.21
CA ALA A 41 16.97 0.14 -17.54
C ALA A 41 16.53 -1.25 -18.05
N ALA A 42 15.30 -1.68 -17.72
CA ALA A 42 14.73 -2.95 -18.17
C ALA A 42 14.18 -2.93 -19.62
N ASN A 43 14.20 -1.78 -20.29
CA ASN A 43 13.74 -1.66 -21.67
C ASN A 43 14.75 -2.28 -22.64
N GLY A 44 14.26 -2.96 -23.69
CA GLY A 44 15.10 -3.46 -24.80
C GLY A 44 15.18 -4.98 -24.92
N HIS A 45 14.70 -5.76 -23.94
CA HIS A 45 14.78 -7.22 -23.94
C HIS A 45 13.48 -7.90 -24.46
N VAL A 46 12.90 -7.39 -25.55
CA VAL A 46 11.59 -7.80 -26.06
C VAL A 46 11.57 -9.29 -26.42
N GLU A 47 12.54 -9.75 -27.20
CA GLU A 47 12.59 -11.17 -27.66
C GLU A 47 12.76 -12.13 -26.48
N GLU A 48 13.60 -11.77 -25.52
CA GLU A 48 13.78 -12.54 -24.30
C GLU A 48 12.49 -12.59 -23.45
N ALA A 49 11.77 -11.48 -23.35
CA ALA A 49 10.51 -11.41 -22.60
C ALA A 49 9.44 -12.32 -23.20
N PHE A 50 9.34 -12.42 -24.53
CA PHE A 50 8.41 -13.34 -25.19
C PHE A 50 8.85 -14.79 -25.08
N ARG A 51 10.13 -15.09 -25.17
CA ARG A 51 10.67 -16.44 -24.95
C ARG A 51 10.37 -16.92 -23.52
N ASN A 52 10.64 -16.08 -22.53
CA ASN A 52 10.33 -16.37 -21.13
C ASN A 52 8.81 -16.57 -20.92
N ALA A 53 7.99 -15.76 -21.60
CA ALA A 53 6.53 -15.90 -21.58
C ALA A 53 6.05 -17.26 -22.07
N GLY A 54 6.65 -17.76 -23.17
CA GLY A 54 6.38 -19.12 -23.66
C GLY A 54 6.74 -20.17 -22.61
N HIS A 55 7.92 -20.09 -22.00
CA HIS A 55 8.33 -21.05 -20.97
C HIS A 55 7.43 -21.01 -19.73
N VAL A 56 7.00 -19.82 -19.27
CA VAL A 56 6.08 -19.70 -18.13
C VAL A 56 4.71 -20.29 -18.49
N TRP A 57 4.20 -19.99 -19.69
CA TRP A 57 2.95 -20.53 -20.19
C TRP A 57 2.95 -22.06 -20.24
N ASP A 58 4.01 -22.65 -20.79
CA ASP A 58 4.17 -24.11 -20.86
C ASP A 58 4.28 -24.73 -19.46
N LEU A 59 5.03 -24.08 -18.54
CA LEU A 59 5.17 -24.55 -17.17
C LEU A 59 3.83 -24.56 -16.43
N GLU A 60 2.98 -23.55 -16.62
CA GLU A 60 1.64 -23.51 -16.00
C GLU A 60 0.76 -24.65 -16.48
N ARG A 61 0.85 -25.01 -17.77
CA ARG A 61 0.13 -26.18 -18.33
C ARG A 61 0.65 -27.50 -17.74
N VAL A 62 1.98 -27.64 -17.60
CA VAL A 62 2.58 -28.83 -16.96
C VAL A 62 2.15 -28.94 -15.49
N LEU A 63 2.09 -27.82 -14.78
CA LEU A 63 1.63 -27.76 -13.38
C LEU A 63 0.11 -27.88 -13.21
N HIS A 64 -0.64 -27.97 -14.33
CA HIS A 64 -2.11 -28.02 -14.33
C HIS A 64 -2.76 -26.86 -13.57
N LEU A 65 -2.17 -25.64 -13.66
CA LEU A 65 -2.78 -24.46 -13.08
C LEU A 65 -4.09 -24.11 -13.81
N PRO A 66 -5.02 -23.40 -13.15
CA PRO A 66 -6.28 -23.01 -13.76
C PRO A 66 -6.06 -22.24 -15.06
N ASP A 67 -6.90 -22.49 -16.06
CA ASP A 67 -6.82 -21.81 -17.35
C ASP A 67 -7.21 -20.32 -17.21
N GLU A 68 -6.29 -19.43 -17.59
CA GLU A 68 -6.52 -17.98 -17.60
C GLU A 68 -7.66 -17.60 -18.56
N ALA A 69 -7.81 -18.31 -19.66
CA ALA A 69 -8.90 -18.08 -20.62
C ALA A 69 -10.27 -18.32 -19.98
N ALA A 70 -10.40 -19.32 -19.09
CA ALA A 70 -11.63 -19.55 -18.35
C ALA A 70 -11.95 -18.40 -17.42
N VAL A 71 -10.95 -17.86 -16.70
CA VAL A 71 -11.14 -16.70 -15.80
C VAL A 71 -11.45 -15.43 -16.60
N GLN A 72 -10.74 -15.20 -17.72
CA GLN A 72 -11.03 -14.08 -18.60
C GLN A 72 -12.43 -14.19 -19.19
N GLY A 73 -12.84 -15.40 -19.62
CA GLY A 73 -14.17 -15.67 -20.15
C GLY A 73 -15.29 -15.23 -19.19
N LEU A 74 -15.12 -15.44 -17.87
CA LEU A 74 -16.07 -14.96 -16.86
C LEU A 74 -16.17 -13.42 -16.85
N LEU A 75 -15.08 -12.71 -17.02
CA LEU A 75 -15.09 -11.25 -17.09
C LEU A 75 -15.74 -10.76 -18.39
N LEU A 76 -15.47 -11.41 -19.51
CA LEU A 76 -15.93 -10.99 -20.83
C LEU A 76 -17.45 -11.13 -21.03
N HIS A 77 -18.16 -11.84 -20.12
CA HIS A 77 -19.63 -11.91 -20.15
C HIS A 77 -20.31 -10.54 -19.92
N SER A 78 -19.62 -9.57 -19.34
CA SER A 78 -20.18 -8.26 -19.07
C SER A 78 -19.18 -7.13 -19.35
N HIS A 79 -19.52 -6.25 -20.27
CA HIS A 79 -18.72 -5.05 -20.56
C HIS A 79 -18.43 -4.22 -19.31
N THR A 80 -19.43 -4.02 -18.45
CA THR A 80 -19.28 -3.28 -17.19
C THR A 80 -18.31 -3.97 -16.24
N LEU A 81 -18.34 -5.32 -16.17
CA LEU A 81 -17.44 -6.07 -15.30
C LEU A 81 -15.99 -5.96 -15.77
N VAL A 82 -15.73 -6.03 -17.08
CA VAL A 82 -14.40 -5.82 -17.66
C VAL A 82 -13.89 -4.41 -17.36
N GLN A 83 -14.72 -3.39 -17.60
CA GLN A 83 -14.33 -2.00 -17.28
C GLN A 83 -14.06 -1.79 -15.79
N ALA A 84 -14.87 -2.39 -14.92
CA ALA A 84 -14.64 -2.35 -13.48
C ALA A 84 -13.32 -3.02 -13.10
N ALA A 85 -12.99 -4.18 -13.69
CA ALA A 85 -11.74 -4.89 -13.47
C ALA A 85 -10.54 -4.07 -13.96
N ASN A 86 -10.60 -3.49 -15.16
CA ASN A 86 -9.54 -2.63 -15.69
C ASN A 86 -9.36 -1.36 -14.83
N THR A 87 -10.47 -0.73 -14.40
CA THR A 87 -10.43 0.43 -13.51
C THR A 87 -9.81 0.07 -12.16
N TYR A 88 -10.21 -1.06 -11.58
CA TYR A 88 -9.61 -1.58 -10.35
C TYR A 88 -8.10 -1.77 -10.51
N TYR A 89 -7.67 -2.44 -11.58
CA TYR A 89 -6.26 -2.64 -11.91
C TYR A 89 -5.49 -1.33 -12.00
N ALA A 90 -6.06 -0.35 -12.69
CA ALA A 90 -5.42 0.94 -12.92
C ALA A 90 -5.33 1.83 -11.67
N THR A 91 -6.32 1.74 -10.75
CA THR A 91 -6.51 2.80 -9.76
C THR A 91 -6.42 2.35 -8.30
N VAL A 92 -6.68 1.08 -7.96
CA VAL A 92 -6.90 0.72 -6.56
C VAL A 92 -5.61 0.52 -5.77
N HIS A 93 -4.60 -0.12 -6.33
CA HIS A 93 -3.48 -0.61 -5.52
C HIS A 93 -2.62 0.51 -4.92
N PHE A 94 -2.35 1.60 -5.64
CA PHE A 94 -1.60 2.74 -5.09
C PHE A 94 -2.35 3.47 -3.97
N PRO A 95 -3.60 3.91 -4.16
CA PRO A 95 -4.36 4.54 -3.08
C PRO A 95 -4.57 3.63 -1.88
N ALA A 96 -4.88 2.36 -2.09
CA ALA A 96 -5.06 1.41 -0.99
C ALA A 96 -3.79 1.27 -0.14
N THR A 97 -2.63 1.13 -0.79
CA THR A 97 -1.34 1.06 -0.10
C THR A 97 -1.01 2.36 0.62
N LEU A 98 -1.28 3.51 -0.01
CA LEU A 98 -1.05 4.82 0.60
C LEU A 98 -1.93 5.01 1.85
N VAL A 99 -3.23 4.75 1.75
CA VAL A 99 -4.18 4.83 2.87
C VAL A 99 -3.76 3.89 4.01
N PHE A 100 -3.37 2.66 3.69
CA PHE A 100 -2.84 1.70 4.65
C PHE A 100 -1.60 2.25 5.38
N LEU A 101 -0.61 2.75 4.65
CA LEU A 101 0.61 3.29 5.24
C LEU A 101 0.34 4.53 6.09
N VAL A 102 -0.51 5.45 5.63
CA VAL A 102 -0.91 6.65 6.40
C VAL A 102 -1.64 6.23 7.68
N TRP A 103 -2.58 5.28 7.59
CA TRP A 103 -3.29 4.77 8.75
C TRP A 103 -2.34 4.14 9.77
N LEU A 104 -1.39 3.30 9.32
CA LEU A 104 -0.37 2.72 10.20
C LEU A 104 0.53 3.81 10.82
N TYR A 105 0.97 4.79 10.04
CA TYR A 105 1.81 5.89 10.54
C TYR A 105 1.12 6.65 11.67
N VAL A 106 -0.18 6.93 11.51
CA VAL A 106 -0.97 7.67 12.51
C VAL A 106 -1.32 6.81 13.72
N ARG A 107 -1.72 5.55 13.50
CA ARG A 107 -2.32 4.71 14.54
C ARG A 107 -1.39 3.63 15.10
N ARG A 108 -0.39 3.17 14.32
CA ARG A 108 0.47 2.01 14.63
C ARG A 108 1.91 2.22 14.15
N PRO A 109 2.68 3.16 14.69
CA PRO A 109 4.00 3.54 14.18
C PRO A 109 4.99 2.36 14.05
N ARG A 110 4.98 1.39 14.97
CA ARG A 110 5.82 0.18 14.88
C ARG A 110 5.47 -0.68 13.67
N HIS A 111 4.15 -0.88 13.43
CA HIS A 111 3.68 -1.65 12.28
C HIS A 111 3.93 -0.89 10.97
N TYR A 112 3.89 0.45 10.99
CA TYR A 112 4.27 1.28 9.86
C TYR A 112 5.71 1.02 9.41
N VAL A 113 6.67 1.11 10.35
CA VAL A 113 8.09 0.88 10.03
C VAL A 113 8.32 -0.52 9.49
N TRP A 114 7.68 -1.51 10.07
CA TRP A 114 7.74 -2.90 9.62
C TRP A 114 7.15 -3.08 8.21
N SER A 115 5.90 -2.64 8.00
CA SER A 115 5.21 -2.78 6.70
C SER A 115 5.94 -2.04 5.59
N ARG A 116 6.44 -0.84 5.86
CA ARG A 116 7.26 -0.07 4.92
C ARG A 116 8.52 -0.83 4.50
N ARG A 117 9.22 -1.47 5.46
CA ARG A 117 10.41 -2.27 5.17
C ARG A 117 10.06 -3.48 4.30
N VAL A 118 8.97 -4.17 4.61
CA VAL A 118 8.47 -5.30 3.81
C VAL A 118 8.16 -4.86 2.38
N LEU A 119 7.40 -3.77 2.20
CA LEU A 119 7.08 -3.24 0.87
C LEU A 119 8.34 -2.80 0.11
N ALA A 120 9.31 -2.17 0.78
CA ALA A 120 10.56 -1.76 0.15
C ALA A 120 11.41 -2.96 -0.31
N VAL A 121 11.56 -3.98 0.53
CA VAL A 121 12.29 -5.21 0.20
C VAL A 121 11.59 -5.96 -0.94
N LEU A 122 10.27 -6.10 -0.86
CA LEU A 122 9.48 -6.74 -1.91
C LEU A 122 9.62 -6.03 -3.25
N THR A 123 9.49 -4.70 -3.25
CA THR A 123 9.61 -3.89 -4.48
C THR A 123 11.02 -3.94 -5.06
N GLY A 124 12.06 -3.90 -4.20
CA GLY A 124 13.44 -4.04 -4.63
C GLY A 124 13.75 -5.42 -5.22
N ALA A 125 13.26 -6.49 -4.57
CA ALA A 125 13.41 -7.86 -5.09
C ALA A 125 12.65 -8.06 -6.41
N ALA A 126 11.44 -7.51 -6.50
CA ALA A 126 10.68 -7.55 -7.74
C ALA A 126 11.39 -6.80 -8.88
N LEU A 127 11.93 -5.61 -8.60
CA LEU A 127 12.71 -4.86 -9.59
C LEU A 127 13.92 -5.65 -10.07
N ALA A 128 14.67 -6.29 -9.17
CA ALA A 128 15.80 -7.15 -9.53
C ALA A 128 15.34 -8.29 -10.44
N LEU A 129 14.22 -8.94 -10.14
CA LEU A 129 13.66 -10.00 -11.00
C LEU A 129 13.19 -9.47 -12.36
N HIS A 130 12.56 -8.30 -12.42
CA HIS A 130 12.16 -7.69 -13.70
C HIS A 130 13.36 -7.38 -14.61
N LEU A 131 14.52 -7.08 -14.01
CA LEU A 131 15.78 -6.86 -14.75
C LEU A 131 16.43 -8.16 -15.20
N LEU A 132 16.39 -9.20 -14.36
CA LEU A 132 17.04 -10.49 -14.62
C LEU A 132 16.19 -11.44 -15.45
N PHE A 133 14.88 -11.29 -15.39
CA PHE A 133 13.89 -12.15 -16.05
C PHE A 133 12.76 -11.31 -16.63
N PRO A 134 12.99 -10.58 -17.73
CA PRO A 134 11.93 -9.85 -18.40
C PRO A 134 10.85 -10.82 -18.88
N LEU A 135 9.58 -10.50 -18.62
CA LEU A 135 8.45 -11.37 -18.92
C LEU A 135 7.31 -10.58 -19.57
N ALA A 136 6.93 -10.97 -20.78
CA ALA A 136 5.75 -10.44 -21.44
C ALA A 136 4.47 -10.98 -20.77
N PRO A 137 3.45 -10.13 -20.52
CA PRO A 137 2.20 -10.58 -19.92
C PRO A 137 1.39 -11.48 -20.87
N PRO A 138 0.46 -12.32 -20.34
CA PRO A 138 -0.33 -13.27 -21.15
C PRO A 138 -1.08 -12.63 -22.31
N ARG A 139 -1.62 -11.40 -22.14
CA ARG A 139 -2.34 -10.66 -23.20
C ARG A 139 -1.49 -10.37 -24.44
N MET A 140 -0.16 -10.40 -24.31
CA MET A 140 0.76 -10.16 -25.42
C MET A 140 1.28 -11.45 -26.06
N LEU A 141 1.07 -12.61 -25.42
CA LEU A 141 1.53 -13.89 -25.92
C LEU A 141 0.54 -14.45 -26.96
N PRO A 142 0.93 -14.58 -28.26
CA PRO A 142 0.00 -15.05 -29.28
C PRO A 142 -0.54 -16.47 -29.03
N ALA A 143 0.25 -17.33 -28.39
CA ALA A 143 -0.15 -18.70 -28.06
C ALA A 143 -1.24 -18.77 -26.98
N ALA A 144 -1.43 -17.72 -26.19
CA ALA A 144 -2.44 -17.68 -25.14
C ALA A 144 -3.84 -17.32 -25.66
N ASP A 145 -3.94 -16.71 -26.84
CA ASP A 145 -5.20 -16.26 -27.48
C ASP A 145 -6.12 -15.45 -26.53
N LEU A 146 -5.52 -14.63 -25.67
CA LEU A 146 -6.22 -13.83 -24.67
C LEU A 146 -6.44 -12.39 -25.16
N VAL A 147 -7.58 -11.83 -24.79
CA VAL A 147 -7.97 -10.46 -25.14
C VAL A 147 -7.21 -9.47 -24.27
N ASP A 148 -6.56 -8.46 -24.86
CA ASP A 148 -6.08 -7.28 -24.12
C ASP A 148 -7.28 -6.42 -23.70
N THR A 149 -7.82 -6.70 -22.52
CA THR A 149 -9.04 -6.05 -22.03
C THR A 149 -8.85 -4.56 -21.80
N GLY A 150 -7.65 -4.11 -21.40
CA GLY A 150 -7.34 -2.71 -21.22
C GLY A 150 -7.43 -1.94 -22.53
N ARG A 151 -6.93 -2.53 -23.60
CA ARG A 151 -6.92 -1.92 -24.93
C ARG A 151 -8.29 -1.94 -25.60
N VAL A 152 -9.05 -3.02 -25.42
CA VAL A 152 -10.36 -3.20 -26.06
C VAL A 152 -11.48 -2.48 -25.33
N TYR A 153 -11.48 -2.52 -23.99
CA TYR A 153 -12.59 -2.00 -23.18
C TYR A 153 -12.22 -0.78 -22.33
N GLY A 154 -10.91 -0.45 -22.20
CA GLY A 154 -10.42 0.62 -21.33
C GLY A 154 -10.80 0.47 -19.85
N PRO A 155 -10.26 1.34 -19.00
CA PRO A 155 -9.08 2.15 -19.25
C PRO A 155 -7.81 1.30 -19.36
N SER A 156 -6.88 1.69 -20.24
CA SER A 156 -5.54 1.10 -20.31
C SER A 156 -4.55 1.95 -19.50
N VAL A 157 -3.64 1.30 -18.77
CA VAL A 157 -2.50 1.93 -18.09
C VAL A 157 -1.25 1.97 -18.98
N TYR A 158 -1.35 1.37 -20.15
CA TYR A 158 -0.29 1.24 -21.13
C TYR A 158 -0.60 2.09 -22.37
N GLY A 159 0.44 2.69 -22.98
CA GLY A 159 0.30 3.45 -24.22
C GLY A 159 -0.11 2.57 -25.40
N ASP A 160 -0.38 3.22 -26.53
CA ASP A 160 -0.84 2.53 -27.75
C ASP A 160 0.26 1.71 -28.43
N THR A 161 1.53 2.02 -28.15
CA THR A 161 2.69 1.24 -28.60
C THR A 161 3.67 0.98 -27.47
N PRO A 162 4.42 -0.14 -27.50
CA PRO A 162 5.47 -0.43 -26.50
C PRO A 162 6.56 0.65 -26.43
N ALA A 163 6.75 1.43 -27.52
CA ALA A 163 7.72 2.51 -27.60
C ALA A 163 7.23 3.81 -26.94
N ASP A 164 5.91 4.04 -26.91
CA ASP A 164 5.32 5.24 -26.32
C ASP A 164 5.19 5.14 -24.80
N ASP A 165 5.41 3.95 -24.25
CA ASP A 165 5.20 3.62 -22.85
C ASP A 165 6.44 3.91 -22.00
N SER A 166 6.89 5.16 -22.02
CA SER A 166 8.06 5.62 -21.27
C SER A 166 7.91 5.47 -19.74
N LEU A 167 6.69 5.21 -19.23
CA LEU A 167 6.39 5.14 -17.81
C LEU A 167 6.06 3.72 -17.31
N ALA A 168 5.64 2.80 -18.17
CA ALA A 168 5.21 1.45 -17.79
C ALA A 168 5.95 0.40 -18.62
N ASN A 169 6.97 -0.24 -18.06
CA ASN A 169 7.58 -1.40 -18.71
C ASN A 169 6.56 -2.54 -18.81
N GLN A 170 6.09 -2.84 -20.03
CA GLN A 170 5.10 -3.90 -20.28
C GLN A 170 5.68 -5.30 -20.06
N PHE A 171 7.01 -5.46 -20.05
CA PHE A 171 7.71 -6.75 -19.88
C PHE A 171 8.09 -7.05 -18.43
N ALA A 172 7.40 -6.46 -17.47
CA ALA A 172 7.60 -6.66 -16.03
C ALA A 172 6.42 -7.43 -15.41
N ALA A 173 6.03 -8.56 -16.03
CA ALA A 173 4.91 -9.34 -15.51
C ALA A 173 5.28 -10.11 -14.24
N MET A 174 6.45 -10.75 -14.15
CA MET A 174 6.87 -11.54 -13.00
C MET A 174 7.97 -10.84 -12.19
N PRO A 175 7.77 -10.67 -10.89
CA PRO A 175 6.59 -11.00 -10.07
C PRO A 175 5.53 -9.89 -10.10
N SER A 176 4.26 -10.25 -9.81
CA SER A 176 3.16 -9.28 -9.77
C SER A 176 3.23 -8.36 -8.56
N LEU A 177 3.62 -7.11 -8.74
CA LEU A 177 3.60 -6.11 -7.66
C LEU A 177 2.18 -5.70 -7.25
N HIS A 178 1.20 -5.73 -8.16
CA HIS A 178 -0.20 -5.47 -7.82
C HIS A 178 -0.71 -6.45 -6.76
N PHE A 179 -0.53 -7.74 -7.00
CA PHE A 179 -0.91 -8.77 -6.05
C PHE A 179 -0.01 -8.75 -4.81
N GLY A 180 1.29 -8.57 -4.96
CA GLY A 180 2.24 -8.53 -3.85
C GLY A 180 1.95 -7.42 -2.85
N TRP A 181 1.65 -6.21 -3.32
CA TRP A 181 1.29 -5.10 -2.45
C TRP A 181 -0.09 -5.31 -1.81
N ALA A 182 -1.08 -5.83 -2.56
CA ALA A 182 -2.38 -6.17 -2.00
C ALA A 182 -2.27 -7.21 -0.86
N LEU A 183 -1.44 -8.23 -1.04
CA LEU A 183 -1.16 -9.25 -0.03
C LEU A 183 -0.43 -8.66 1.18
N ALA A 184 0.59 -7.82 0.96
CA ALA A 184 1.31 -7.15 2.05
C ALA A 184 0.40 -6.22 2.86
N VAL A 185 -0.49 -5.48 2.21
CA VAL A 185 -1.52 -4.65 2.87
C VAL A 185 -2.46 -5.50 3.70
N ALA A 186 -3.00 -6.58 3.13
CA ALA A 186 -3.94 -7.46 3.83
C ALA A 186 -3.31 -8.11 5.06
N VAL A 187 -2.10 -8.68 4.92
CA VAL A 187 -1.37 -9.29 6.04
C VAL A 187 -1.01 -8.22 7.08
N GLY A 188 -0.56 -7.05 6.64
CA GLY A 188 -0.27 -5.93 7.55
C GLY A 188 -1.48 -5.52 8.38
N LEU A 189 -2.67 -5.44 7.77
CA LEU A 189 -3.94 -5.16 8.46
C LEU A 189 -4.34 -6.30 9.42
N VAL A 190 -4.20 -7.56 8.99
CA VAL A 190 -4.48 -8.73 9.85
C VAL A 190 -3.57 -8.72 11.09
N VAL A 191 -2.29 -8.36 10.94
CA VAL A 191 -1.33 -8.28 12.05
C VAL A 191 -1.59 -7.07 12.94
N ALA A 192 -1.91 -5.90 12.36
CA ALA A 192 -2.10 -4.65 13.09
C ALA A 192 -3.47 -4.54 13.77
N THR A 193 -4.48 -5.31 13.36
CA THR A 193 -5.85 -5.25 13.89
C THR A 193 -6.17 -6.46 14.78
N ARG A 194 -7.12 -6.28 15.72
CA ARG A 194 -7.60 -7.34 16.62
C ARG A 194 -9.06 -7.73 16.37
N SER A 195 -9.70 -7.16 15.34
CA SER A 195 -11.07 -7.45 15.00
C SER A 195 -11.28 -8.91 14.62
N ARG A 196 -12.43 -9.49 14.98
CA ARG A 196 -12.87 -10.81 14.48
C ARG A 196 -13.05 -10.82 12.96
N TRP A 197 -13.28 -9.67 12.36
CA TRP A 197 -13.46 -9.47 10.92
C TRP A 197 -12.16 -9.32 10.14
N ARG A 198 -11.00 -9.37 10.83
CA ARG A 198 -9.68 -9.24 10.19
C ARG A 198 -9.44 -10.16 8.98
N PRO A 199 -10.01 -11.40 8.90
CA PRO A 199 -9.82 -12.23 7.71
C PRO A 199 -10.42 -11.63 6.44
N LEU A 200 -11.42 -10.72 6.55
CA LEU A 200 -12.01 -10.04 5.39
C LEU A 200 -10.98 -9.19 4.62
N TRP A 201 -9.89 -8.76 5.25
CA TRP A 201 -8.81 -8.08 4.54
C TRP A 201 -8.17 -8.94 3.44
N LEU A 202 -8.25 -10.28 3.55
CA LEU A 202 -7.77 -11.21 2.54
C LEU A 202 -8.61 -11.20 1.25
N LEU A 203 -9.81 -10.61 1.27
CA LEU A 203 -10.59 -10.39 0.05
C LEU A 203 -9.88 -9.43 -0.91
N HIS A 204 -9.11 -8.47 -0.39
CA HIS A 204 -8.38 -7.53 -1.25
C HIS A 204 -7.36 -8.23 -2.17
N PRO A 205 -6.40 -9.03 -1.70
CA PRO A 205 -5.52 -9.78 -2.59
C PRO A 205 -6.28 -10.83 -3.43
N LEU A 206 -7.34 -11.44 -2.93
CA LEU A 206 -8.15 -12.39 -3.72
C LEU A 206 -8.79 -11.70 -4.93
N VAL A 207 -9.45 -10.56 -4.72
CA VAL A 207 -10.02 -9.78 -5.83
C VAL A 207 -8.92 -9.30 -6.77
N THR A 208 -7.79 -8.83 -6.23
CA THR A 208 -6.65 -8.40 -7.05
C THR A 208 -6.13 -9.55 -7.92
N LEU A 209 -6.02 -10.76 -7.38
CA LEU A 209 -5.59 -11.95 -8.12
C LEU A 209 -6.53 -12.25 -9.30
N LEU A 210 -7.84 -12.28 -9.04
CA LEU A 210 -8.84 -12.51 -10.08
C LEU A 210 -8.82 -11.42 -11.16
N VAL A 211 -8.59 -10.17 -10.76
CA VAL A 211 -8.48 -9.04 -11.69
C VAL A 211 -7.24 -9.18 -12.56
N ILE A 212 -6.05 -9.42 -11.98
CA ILE A 212 -4.81 -9.45 -12.76
C ILE A 212 -4.74 -10.62 -13.73
N VAL A 213 -5.31 -11.78 -13.36
CA VAL A 213 -5.40 -12.96 -14.24
C VAL A 213 -6.51 -12.76 -15.27
N GLY A 214 -7.71 -12.39 -14.86
CA GLY A 214 -8.84 -12.22 -15.77
C GLY A 214 -8.66 -11.08 -16.78
N THR A 215 -7.86 -10.06 -16.47
CA THR A 215 -7.47 -9.03 -17.44
C THR A 215 -6.25 -9.40 -18.27
N ALA A 216 -5.74 -10.64 -18.12
CA ALA A 216 -4.55 -11.19 -18.79
C ALA A 216 -3.29 -10.31 -18.62
N ASN A 217 -3.19 -9.59 -17.51
CA ASN A 217 -2.01 -8.80 -17.18
C ASN A 217 -0.90 -9.64 -16.52
N HIS A 218 -1.26 -10.76 -15.88
CA HIS A 218 -0.34 -11.60 -15.11
C HIS A 218 -0.71 -13.09 -15.24
N TYR A 219 0.31 -13.93 -15.12
CA TYR A 219 0.22 -15.37 -14.95
C TYR A 219 -0.10 -15.73 -13.49
N TRP A 220 -0.59 -16.95 -13.23
CA TRP A 220 -0.72 -17.48 -11.87
C TRP A 220 0.64 -17.58 -11.17
N LEU A 221 1.68 -17.98 -11.91
CA LEU A 221 3.04 -18.08 -11.39
C LEU A 221 3.60 -16.73 -10.93
N ASP A 222 3.17 -15.60 -11.50
CA ASP A 222 3.56 -14.28 -11.03
C ASP A 222 3.12 -14.05 -9.58
N ALA A 223 1.91 -14.54 -9.24
CA ALA A 223 1.39 -14.47 -7.88
C ALA A 223 2.08 -15.47 -6.94
N VAL A 224 2.43 -16.65 -7.42
CA VAL A 224 3.19 -17.65 -6.63
C VAL A 224 4.57 -17.11 -6.28
N VAL A 225 5.29 -16.57 -7.26
CA VAL A 225 6.64 -16.02 -7.06
C VAL A 225 6.61 -14.85 -6.07
N VAL A 226 5.68 -13.91 -6.21
CA VAL A 226 5.59 -12.78 -5.26
C VAL A 226 5.18 -13.22 -3.87
N THR A 227 4.34 -14.27 -3.76
CA THR A 227 3.98 -14.85 -2.46
C THR A 227 5.21 -15.45 -1.78
N ALA A 228 6.05 -16.19 -2.52
CA ALA A 228 7.31 -16.72 -2.00
C ALA A 228 8.24 -15.59 -1.52
N LEU A 229 8.38 -14.51 -2.30
CA LEU A 229 9.16 -13.33 -1.89
C LEU A 229 8.61 -12.68 -0.60
N ILE A 230 7.29 -12.59 -0.45
CA ILE A 230 6.66 -12.06 0.76
C ILE A 230 6.93 -12.98 1.95
N CYS A 231 6.82 -14.29 1.78
CA CYS A 231 7.14 -15.25 2.84
C CYS A 231 8.60 -15.11 3.32
N VAL A 232 9.54 -14.97 2.38
CA VAL A 232 10.95 -14.70 2.71
C VAL A 232 11.10 -13.35 3.44
N ALA A 233 10.45 -12.29 2.92
CA ALA A 233 10.50 -10.98 3.57
C ALA A 233 9.96 -11.02 5.01
N TYR A 234 8.88 -11.77 5.28
CA TYR A 234 8.32 -11.94 6.61
C TYR A 234 9.17 -12.83 7.53
N ALA A 235 9.86 -13.81 6.98
CA ALA A 235 10.80 -14.65 7.75
C ALA A 235 12.00 -13.81 8.23
N VAL A 236 12.50 -12.91 7.38
CA VAL A 236 13.63 -12.02 7.68
C VAL A 236 13.19 -10.83 8.54
N LEU A 237 12.10 -10.18 8.16
CA LEU A 237 11.56 -8.99 8.83
C LEU A 237 10.39 -9.38 9.73
N ARG A 238 10.70 -9.89 10.91
CA ARG A 238 9.67 -10.33 11.86
C ARG A 238 8.73 -9.19 12.25
N PRO A 239 7.41 -9.42 12.35
CA PRO A 239 6.46 -8.41 12.79
C PRO A 239 6.75 -7.98 14.22
N PRO A 240 6.41 -6.72 14.60
CA PRO A 240 6.58 -6.24 15.96
C PRO A 240 5.83 -7.15 16.93
N ALA A 241 6.53 -7.50 18.02
CA ALA A 241 5.93 -8.32 19.08
C ALA A 241 4.66 -7.62 19.61
N ARG A 242 3.61 -8.42 19.82
CA ARG A 242 2.40 -7.93 20.49
C ARG A 242 2.80 -7.59 21.93
N THR A 243 2.72 -6.32 22.31
CA THR A 243 2.87 -5.93 23.70
C THR A 243 1.76 -6.60 24.53
N HIS A 244 2.06 -7.72 25.15
CA HIS A 244 1.26 -8.19 26.27
C HIS A 244 1.52 -7.20 27.40
N ARG A 245 0.51 -6.39 27.75
CA ARG A 245 0.53 -5.70 29.03
C ARG A 245 0.57 -6.82 30.07
N PRO A 246 1.59 -6.89 30.94
CA PRO A 246 1.51 -7.80 32.09
C PRO A 246 0.18 -7.47 32.76
N ARG A 247 -0.65 -8.48 32.94
CA ARG A 247 -1.86 -8.36 33.76
C ARG A 247 -1.33 -7.84 35.09
N GLN A 248 -1.56 -6.56 35.38
CA GLN A 248 -1.31 -6.05 36.72
C GLN A 248 -2.11 -7.00 37.59
N SER A 249 -1.42 -7.90 38.28
CA SER A 249 -2.00 -8.60 39.42
C SER A 249 -2.64 -7.51 40.26
N PRO A 250 -3.90 -7.62 40.65
CA PRO A 250 -4.46 -6.68 41.60
C PRO A 250 -3.45 -6.61 42.74
N ALA A 251 -2.64 -5.54 42.74
CA ALA A 251 -1.68 -5.26 43.78
C ALA A 251 -2.48 -5.35 45.06
N GLY A 252 -2.04 -6.25 45.94
CA GLY A 252 -2.74 -6.74 47.09
C GLY A 252 -3.68 -5.68 47.64
N GLN A 253 -4.93 -6.07 47.78
CA GLN A 253 -5.75 -5.46 48.80
C GLN A 253 -4.87 -5.42 50.01
N ALA A 254 -4.37 -4.21 50.34
CA ALA A 254 -3.69 -3.98 51.61
C ALA A 254 -4.61 -4.57 52.69
N ALA A 255 -4.13 -5.60 53.39
CA ALA A 255 -4.86 -6.14 54.50
C ALA A 255 -5.24 -4.95 55.39
N PRO A 256 -6.48 -4.88 55.90
CA PRO A 256 -6.84 -3.84 56.83
C PRO A 256 -5.86 -3.85 57.99
N PRO A 257 -5.41 -2.68 58.49
CA PRO A 257 -4.46 -2.63 59.59
C PRO A 257 -5.04 -3.44 60.76
N ALA A 258 -4.28 -4.42 61.20
CA ALA A 258 -4.62 -5.20 62.36
C ALA A 258 -4.91 -4.25 63.53
N THR A 259 -6.12 -4.28 64.03
CA THR A 259 -6.53 -3.59 65.27
C THR A 259 -5.59 -4.01 66.38
N ALA A 260 -4.70 -3.11 66.80
CA ALA A 260 -3.89 -3.31 67.97
C ALA A 260 -4.80 -3.39 69.21
N PRO A 261 -4.58 -4.33 70.14
CA PRO A 261 -5.33 -4.37 71.38
C PRO A 261 -4.98 -3.18 72.22
N ALA A 262 -6.01 -2.49 72.72
CA ALA A 262 -5.87 -1.40 73.71
C ALA A 262 -5.22 -1.97 75.00
N LEU A 263 -4.04 -1.52 75.30
CA LEU A 263 -3.41 -1.65 76.64
C LEU A 263 -3.39 -0.31 77.30
N GLY A 264 -3.92 -0.32 78.48
CA GLY A 264 -4.30 0.80 79.31
C GLY A 264 -3.19 1.71 79.77
N ALA A 265 -3.65 2.80 80.32
CA ALA A 265 -3.03 3.91 80.93
C ALA A 265 -1.88 3.58 81.88
N TYR A 266 -0.84 4.40 81.93
CA TYR A 266 -0.31 5.01 83.18
C TYR A 266 0.66 6.16 82.86
N ALA A 267 0.28 7.31 83.29
CA ALA A 267 0.91 8.39 84.03
C ALA A 267 2.34 8.89 83.71
N SER A 268 2.38 10.20 83.58
CA SER A 268 3.29 11.17 84.20
C SER A 268 4.77 11.20 83.78
N GLY A 269 5.21 12.40 83.35
CA GLY A 269 6.61 12.78 83.42
C GLY A 269 6.98 13.97 82.52
N THR A 270 6.78 15.14 82.98
CA THR A 270 7.59 16.35 82.90
C THR A 270 8.75 16.47 81.93
N GLY A 271 8.75 17.54 81.12
CA GLY A 271 9.94 18.36 81.04
C GLY A 271 10.55 18.60 79.69
N THR A 272 10.57 19.83 79.37
CA THR A 272 11.59 20.70 78.82
C THR A 272 11.58 21.04 77.32
N HIS A 273 11.58 22.34 77.16
CA HIS A 273 11.77 23.18 75.99
C HIS A 273 12.96 22.84 75.07
N ALA A 274 12.81 23.00 73.79
CA ALA A 274 13.84 23.66 72.95
C ALA A 274 13.23 24.24 71.67
N SER A 275 13.45 25.50 71.54
CA SER A 275 13.14 26.35 70.42
C SER A 275 14.01 26.03 69.21
N GLY A 276 13.43 26.02 68.04
CA GLY A 276 14.17 25.96 66.78
C GLY A 276 13.43 26.74 65.68
N THR A 277 14.02 27.87 65.39
CA THR A 277 13.62 28.92 64.46
C THR A 277 13.41 28.46 63.03
N ALA A 278 12.32 28.90 62.45
CA ALA A 278 12.02 28.85 61.02
C ALA A 278 12.71 29.99 60.28
N THR A 279 13.28 29.70 59.15
CA THR A 279 13.70 30.71 58.17
C THR A 279 12.89 30.58 56.89
N TYR A 280 12.21 31.68 56.59
CA TYR A 280 11.51 31.94 55.35
C TYR A 280 12.49 32.26 54.23
N GLY A 281 12.29 31.70 53.03
CA GLY A 281 12.89 32.13 51.79
C GLY A 281 11.83 32.52 50.80
N ALA A 282 11.63 33.78 50.62
CA ALA A 282 10.76 34.36 49.58
C ALA A 282 11.53 34.46 48.26
N GLY A 283 10.96 33.95 47.18
CA GLY A 283 11.45 34.13 45.81
C GLY A 283 10.37 34.77 44.96
N THR A 284 10.62 36.00 44.60
CA THR A 284 9.78 36.93 43.85
C THR A 284 9.59 36.53 42.39
N GLY A 285 8.33 36.50 41.97
CA GLY A 285 7.94 36.42 40.57
C GLY A 285 7.99 37.75 39.86
N THR A 286 8.41 37.72 38.61
CA THR A 286 8.31 38.89 37.73
C THR A 286 7.30 38.55 36.60
N ARG A 287 6.23 39.32 36.64
CA ARG A 287 5.16 39.37 35.64
C ARG A 287 5.51 40.47 34.65
N VAL A 288 5.66 40.20 33.38
CA VAL A 288 5.72 41.21 32.33
C VAL A 288 4.48 41.13 31.48
N SER A 289 3.66 42.18 31.62
CA SER A 289 2.51 42.50 30.80
C SER A 289 2.98 43.44 29.69
N GLY A 290 2.69 43.12 28.45
CA GLY A 290 2.91 44.00 27.31
C GLY A 290 1.63 44.07 26.45
N LYS A 291 0.82 45.11 26.71
CA LYS A 291 -0.23 45.58 25.79
C LYS A 291 0.41 46.46 24.72
N GLY A 292 0.04 46.26 23.47
CA GLY A 292 0.30 47.18 22.38
C GLY A 292 -0.78 47.03 21.31
N ALA A 293 -1.71 47.97 21.35
CA ALA A 293 -2.74 48.18 20.33
C ALA A 293 -2.28 49.30 19.37
N TYR A 294 -3.01 49.43 18.26
CA TYR A 294 -3.00 50.39 17.14
C TYR A 294 -2.33 49.80 15.89
N GLY A 295 -2.90 49.87 14.67
CA GLY A 295 -3.97 50.70 14.22
C GLY A 295 -4.46 50.24 12.82
N ALA A 296 -5.60 50.72 12.49
CA ALA A 296 -6.35 50.53 11.24
C ALA A 296 -5.61 51.05 10.00
N GLY A 297 -5.90 50.43 8.87
CA GLY A 297 -5.46 50.90 7.57
C GLY A 297 -6.22 50.16 6.45
N GLU A 298 -7.46 50.56 6.21
CA GLU A 298 -8.20 50.28 4.99
C GLU A 298 -7.42 50.80 3.77
N ARG A 299 -7.21 49.97 2.77
CA ARG A 299 -7.21 50.39 1.37
C ARG A 299 -7.71 49.24 0.48
N THR A 300 -8.98 49.31 0.15
CA THR A 300 -9.61 48.73 -1.02
C THR A 300 -8.91 49.19 -2.28
N THR A 301 -8.28 48.29 -2.98
CA THR A 301 -7.93 48.51 -4.41
C THR A 301 -8.68 47.47 -5.25
N ARG A 302 -9.75 47.99 -5.85
CA ARG A 302 -10.60 47.33 -6.84
C ARG A 302 -9.82 47.25 -8.14
N ALA A 303 -9.23 46.09 -8.46
CA ALA A 303 -8.67 45.83 -9.78
C ALA A 303 -9.78 45.34 -10.70
N GLN A 304 -10.10 46.19 -11.71
CA GLN A 304 -10.95 45.87 -12.82
C GLN A 304 -10.28 44.80 -13.69
N LEU A 305 -11.00 43.69 -13.92
CA LEU A 305 -10.66 42.70 -14.96
C LEU A 305 -11.09 43.20 -16.32
N PRO A 306 -10.24 43.13 -17.34
CA PRO A 306 -10.63 43.44 -18.71
C PRO A 306 -11.46 42.28 -19.29
N GLY A 307 -12.51 42.67 -20.01
CA GLY A 307 -13.49 41.79 -20.65
C GLY A 307 -12.85 40.80 -21.64
N THR A 308 -13.13 39.52 -21.43
CA THR A 308 -12.83 38.49 -22.42
C THR A 308 -13.85 38.49 -23.54
N ARG A 309 -13.41 38.91 -24.71
CA ARG A 309 -14.10 38.67 -25.97
C ARG A 309 -14.16 37.17 -26.23
N THR A 310 -15.35 36.62 -26.21
CA THR A 310 -15.62 35.25 -26.68
C THR A 310 -15.46 35.17 -28.18
N THR A 311 -14.29 34.74 -28.62
CA THR A 311 -14.09 34.35 -30.03
C THR A 311 -14.59 32.90 -30.17
N ARG A 312 -15.72 32.74 -30.83
CA ARG A 312 -16.28 31.45 -31.24
C ARG A 312 -15.32 30.80 -32.24
N ALA A 313 -14.40 29.96 -31.77
CA ALA A 313 -13.57 29.10 -32.62
C ALA A 313 -14.46 28.04 -33.27
N ARG A 314 -14.56 28.07 -34.60
CA ARG A 314 -15.15 26.99 -35.40
C ARG A 314 -14.26 25.77 -35.27
N LEU A 315 -14.80 24.67 -34.72
CA LEU A 315 -14.17 23.35 -34.73
C LEU A 315 -13.91 22.90 -36.16
N PRO A 316 -12.70 22.44 -36.51
CA PRO A 316 -12.45 21.85 -37.82
C PRO A 316 -13.19 20.50 -37.90
N ARG A 317 -13.91 20.28 -39.02
CA ARG A 317 -14.52 19.00 -39.35
C ARG A 317 -13.42 17.93 -39.39
N ILE A 318 -13.46 16.99 -38.46
CA ILE A 318 -12.63 15.77 -38.48
C ILE A 318 -13.06 14.95 -39.70
N ARG A 319 -12.19 14.98 -40.71
CA ARG A 319 -12.27 14.07 -41.86
C ARG A 319 -11.89 12.69 -41.37
N THR A 320 -12.83 11.79 -41.26
CA THR A 320 -12.58 10.37 -40.94
C THR A 320 -11.62 9.81 -42.00
N ARG A 321 -10.35 9.67 -41.59
CA ARG A 321 -9.39 8.86 -42.36
C ARG A 321 -9.83 7.42 -42.24
N ARG A 322 -10.12 6.77 -43.39
CA ARG A 322 -10.25 5.32 -43.49
C ARG A 322 -9.03 4.68 -42.85
N THR A 323 -9.27 3.76 -41.93
CA THR A 323 -8.25 2.88 -41.38
C THR A 323 -7.52 2.16 -42.52
N PRO A 324 -6.19 2.17 -42.57
CA PRO A 324 -5.48 1.34 -43.53
C PRO A 324 -5.69 -0.13 -43.11
N GLU A 325 -6.28 -0.90 -44.00
CA GLU A 325 -6.28 -2.37 -43.90
C GLU A 325 -4.83 -2.86 -43.86
N LEU A 326 -4.44 -3.49 -42.78
CA LEU A 326 -3.16 -4.17 -42.66
C LEU A 326 -3.06 -5.26 -43.76
N PRO A 327 -1.96 -5.31 -44.51
CA PRO A 327 -1.81 -6.29 -45.57
C PRO A 327 -1.74 -7.70 -44.99
N THR A 328 -2.75 -8.48 -45.27
CA THR A 328 -2.94 -9.91 -44.95
C THR A 328 -1.77 -10.81 -45.41
N ARG A 329 -0.75 -10.26 -46.05
CA ARG A 329 0.45 -10.99 -46.49
C ARG A 329 1.48 -11.26 -45.41
N ALA A 330 1.56 -10.42 -44.34
CA ALA A 330 2.55 -10.59 -43.28
C ALA A 330 2.18 -11.75 -42.32
N LEU A 331 0.90 -12.01 -42.09
CA LEU A 331 0.44 -13.11 -41.24
C LEU A 331 0.62 -14.48 -41.87
N ARG A 332 0.62 -14.60 -43.21
CA ARG A 332 0.87 -15.87 -43.89
C ARG A 332 2.33 -16.28 -44.02
N ALA A 333 3.27 -15.34 -43.83
CA ALA A 333 4.69 -15.63 -43.82
C ALA A 333 5.14 -16.27 -42.51
N TYR A 334 4.55 -15.83 -41.38
CA TYR A 334 4.89 -16.35 -40.04
C TYR A 334 4.32 -17.76 -39.77
N ALA A 335 3.13 -18.07 -40.29
CA ALA A 335 2.51 -19.42 -40.18
C ALA A 335 3.22 -20.52 -40.99
N ARG A 336 4.07 -20.18 -41.96
CA ARG A 336 4.79 -21.16 -42.78
C ARG A 336 6.17 -21.52 -42.25
N SER A 337 6.75 -20.76 -41.33
CA SER A 337 8.08 -21.06 -40.73
C SER A 337 8.00 -22.03 -39.55
N GLY A 338 6.83 -22.20 -38.91
CA GLY A 338 6.62 -23.10 -37.77
C GLY A 338 6.30 -24.56 -38.08
N ALA A 339 6.11 -24.91 -39.39
CA ALA A 339 5.71 -26.26 -39.79
C ALA A 339 6.86 -27.13 -40.34
N ARG A 340 8.11 -26.72 -40.18
CA ARG A 340 9.29 -27.55 -40.53
C ARG A 340 10.33 -27.46 -39.43
N ARG A 341 10.08 -28.20 -38.36
CA ARG A 341 11.14 -28.85 -37.54
C ARG A 341 10.50 -30.00 -36.76
#